data_c087f53570f9dcbb34612e1dc3d04869
#
_entry.id   c087f53570f9dcbb34612e1dc3d04869
#
_cell.length_a   1.000
_cell.length_b   1.000
_cell.length_c   1.000
_cell.angle_alpha   90.00
_cell.angle_beta   90.00
_cell.angle_gamma   90.00
#
_symmetry.space_group_name_H-M   'P 1'
#
loop_
_entity.id
_entity.type
_entity.pdbx_description
1 polymer ?
#
loop_
_entity_poly.entity_id
_entity_poly.type
_entity_poly.pdbx_seq_one_letter_code
_entity_poly.pdbx_strand_id
1 'polypeptide(L)'
;DVKNNPGNTADLVVLEKILTQKLTRLFAGWSSSGSQIRSGTLIVQPKIIKIRIVGPFTRIVVGSLAGQSSIVIDLMLTDSSTGGVIANPRIKKNSGAWAGGWSFGLSDRNLHEYVAHIARQYFINNYR
;
A
#
# COMPACT_ATOMS: atom_id res chain seq x y z
N ASP A 1 -5.25 10.08 -13.92
CA ASP A 1 -5.80 8.74 -13.74
C ASP A 1 -4.64 7.74 -13.70
N VAL A 2 -4.52 6.98 -12.61
CA VAL A 2 -3.40 6.05 -12.36
C VAL A 2 -3.30 4.98 -13.46
N LYS A 3 -4.42 4.61 -14.05
CA LYS A 3 -4.52 3.55 -15.07
C LYS A 3 -4.05 3.98 -16.46
N ASN A 4 -3.98 5.27 -16.74
CA ASN A 4 -3.68 5.77 -18.09
C ASN A 4 -2.19 6.06 -18.35
N ASN A 5 -1.32 5.81 -17.36
CA ASN A 5 0.12 5.96 -17.53
C ASN A 5 0.77 4.56 -17.66
N PRO A 6 1.28 4.17 -18.84
CA PRO A 6 1.86 2.83 -19.06
C PRO A 6 3.00 2.49 -18.10
N GLY A 7 3.78 3.48 -17.65
CA GLY A 7 4.85 3.28 -16.68
C GLY A 7 4.36 2.90 -15.29
N ASN A 8 3.09 3.16 -14.95
CA ASN A 8 2.52 2.82 -13.65
C ASN A 8 1.78 1.48 -13.64
N THR A 9 1.49 0.89 -14.79
CA THR A 9 0.65 -0.33 -14.86
C THR A 9 1.35 -1.53 -14.22
N ALA A 10 2.64 -1.72 -14.48
CA ALA A 10 3.40 -2.81 -13.87
C ALA A 10 3.50 -2.66 -12.35
N ASP A 11 3.77 -1.44 -11.88
CA ASP A 11 3.85 -1.13 -10.45
C ASP A 11 2.49 -1.28 -9.75
N LEU A 12 1.39 -0.98 -10.44
CA LEU A 12 0.03 -1.19 -9.96
C LEU A 12 -0.24 -2.68 -9.68
N VAL A 13 0.07 -3.55 -10.64
CA VAL A 13 -0.11 -5.01 -10.51
C VAL A 13 0.73 -5.56 -9.37
N VAL A 14 1.99 -5.11 -9.25
CA VAL A 14 2.89 -5.53 -8.16
C VAL A 14 2.32 -5.11 -6.81
N LEU A 15 1.88 -3.86 -6.66
CA LEU A 15 1.31 -3.36 -5.41
C LEU A 15 0.04 -4.11 -5.02
N GLU A 16 -0.89 -4.31 -5.95
CA GLU A 16 -2.12 -5.07 -5.71
C GLU A 16 -1.83 -6.49 -5.23
N LYS A 17 -0.89 -7.17 -5.88
CA LYS A 17 -0.47 -8.53 -5.51
C LYS A 17 0.11 -8.59 -4.10
N ILE A 18 1.06 -7.70 -3.78
CA ILE A 18 1.72 -7.68 -2.46
C ILE A 18 0.72 -7.33 -1.36
N LEU A 19 -0.11 -6.32 -1.60
CA LEU A 19 -1.13 -5.87 -0.64
C LEU A 19 -2.13 -7.00 -0.34
N THR A 20 -2.67 -7.62 -1.39
CA THR A 20 -3.60 -8.76 -1.26
C THR A 20 -2.96 -9.91 -0.48
N GLN A 21 -1.73 -10.29 -0.82
CA GLN A 21 -1.01 -11.37 -0.13
C GLN A 21 -0.84 -11.10 1.37
N LYS A 22 -0.39 -9.88 1.73
CA LYS A 22 -0.13 -9.53 3.13
C LYS A 22 -1.42 -9.46 3.96
N LEU A 23 -2.48 -8.87 3.41
CA LEU A 23 -3.76 -8.77 4.11
C LEU A 23 -4.48 -10.11 4.21
N THR A 24 -4.50 -10.92 3.15
CA THR A 24 -5.09 -12.26 3.18
C THR A 24 -4.43 -13.14 4.24
N ARG A 25 -3.09 -13.14 4.32
CA ARG A 25 -2.36 -13.90 5.34
C ARG A 25 -2.68 -13.42 6.77
N LEU A 26 -2.80 -12.11 6.96
CA LEU A 26 -3.16 -11.54 8.26
C LEU A 26 -4.55 -11.98 8.69
N PHE A 27 -5.54 -11.83 7.81
CA PHE A 27 -6.94 -12.15 8.12
C PHE A 27 -7.18 -13.67 8.26
N ALA A 28 -6.50 -14.50 7.48
CA ALA A 28 -6.53 -15.96 7.65
C ALA A 28 -6.00 -16.36 9.03
N GLY A 29 -4.92 -15.72 9.50
CA GLY A 29 -4.40 -15.94 10.86
C GLY A 29 -5.39 -15.55 11.95
N TRP A 30 -6.14 -14.48 11.77
CA TRP A 30 -7.18 -14.07 12.73
C TRP A 30 -8.37 -15.02 12.75
N SER A 31 -8.82 -15.46 11.57
CA SER A 31 -9.93 -16.42 11.45
C SER A 31 -9.62 -17.77 12.10
N SER A 32 -8.35 -18.23 12.04
CA SER A 32 -7.92 -19.49 12.63
C SER A 32 -7.71 -19.43 14.16
N SER A 33 -7.47 -18.23 14.72
CA SER A 33 -7.26 -18.08 16.16
C SER A 33 -8.52 -18.00 17.01
N GLY A 34 -9.69 -18.18 16.44
CA GLY A 34 -10.96 -18.30 17.16
C GLY A 34 -11.43 -17.03 17.89
N SER A 35 -10.84 -15.88 17.62
CA SER A 35 -11.25 -14.60 18.17
C SER A 35 -12.54 -14.10 17.51
N GLN A 36 -13.62 -14.82 17.69
CA GLN A 36 -14.96 -14.37 17.29
C GLN A 36 -15.53 -13.44 18.37
N ILE A 37 -15.11 -12.19 18.37
CA ILE A 37 -15.62 -11.24 19.38
C ILE A 37 -16.80 -10.43 18.87
N ARG A 38 -17.09 -10.38 17.56
CA ARG A 38 -18.27 -9.67 17.03
C ARG A 38 -18.83 -10.34 15.78
N SER A 39 -20.15 -10.45 15.74
CA SER A 39 -20.92 -10.89 14.57
C SER A 39 -20.92 -9.79 13.50
N GLY A 40 -19.93 -9.77 12.65
CA GLY A 40 -19.87 -8.85 11.52
C GLY A 40 -18.70 -9.19 10.62
N THR A 41 -18.87 -9.03 9.32
CA THR A 41 -17.80 -9.19 8.34
C THR A 41 -17.30 -7.83 7.91
N LEU A 42 -16.02 -7.58 8.13
CA LEU A 42 -15.35 -6.39 7.65
C LEU A 42 -14.99 -6.56 6.16
N ILE A 43 -15.52 -5.67 5.33
CA ILE A 43 -15.14 -5.57 3.92
C ILE A 43 -14.00 -4.55 3.82
N VAL A 44 -12.88 -4.97 3.27
CA VAL A 44 -11.70 -4.13 3.05
C VAL A 44 -11.53 -3.90 1.55
N GLN A 45 -11.65 -2.64 1.12
CA GLN A 45 -11.51 -2.23 -0.27
C GLN A 45 -10.32 -1.27 -0.43
N PRO A 46 -9.15 -1.77 -0.80
CA PRO A 46 -8.01 -0.91 -1.13
C PRO A 46 -8.28 -0.13 -2.43
N LYS A 47 -8.00 1.16 -2.41
CA LYS A 47 -8.04 2.02 -3.59
C LYS A 47 -6.69 2.70 -3.77
N ILE A 48 -6.04 2.44 -4.89
CA ILE A 48 -4.77 3.10 -5.22
C ILE A 48 -5.08 4.49 -5.79
N ILE A 49 -4.67 5.52 -5.06
CA ILE A 49 -4.92 6.92 -5.42
C ILE A 49 -3.79 7.46 -6.29
N LYS A 50 -2.55 7.09 -5.95
CA LYS A 50 -1.36 7.53 -6.67
C LYS A 50 -0.29 6.46 -6.60
N ILE A 51 0.35 6.22 -7.73
CA ILE A 51 1.58 5.45 -7.82
C ILE A 51 2.54 6.19 -8.78
N ARG A 52 3.73 6.46 -8.32
CA ARG A 52 4.81 7.05 -9.09
C ARG A 52 6.11 6.44 -8.62
N ILE A 53 6.73 5.66 -9.47
CA ILE A 53 8.05 5.08 -9.23
C ILE A 53 9.05 5.74 -10.17
N VAL A 54 10.10 6.30 -9.61
CA VAL A 54 11.19 6.92 -10.35
C VAL A 54 12.30 5.89 -10.52
N GLY A 55 12.50 5.45 -11.75
CA GLY A 55 13.51 4.45 -12.06
C GLY A 55 14.96 4.96 -11.81
N PRO A 56 15.90 4.04 -11.59
CA PRO A 56 17.30 4.39 -11.33
C PRO A 56 17.93 5.16 -12.50
N PHE A 57 17.58 4.83 -13.74
CA PHE A 57 18.09 5.53 -14.92
C PHE A 57 17.64 7.00 -14.96
N THR A 58 16.39 7.28 -14.64
CA THR A 58 15.86 8.65 -14.56
C THR A 58 16.59 9.46 -13.50
N ARG A 59 16.96 8.84 -12.38
CA ARG A 59 17.75 9.50 -11.32
C ARG A 59 19.17 9.82 -11.75
N ILE A 60 19.78 8.95 -12.55
CA ILE A 60 21.14 9.19 -13.08
C ILE A 60 21.15 10.35 -14.08
N VAL A 61 20.16 10.40 -14.97
CA VAL A 61 20.12 11.40 -16.06
C VAL A 61 19.63 12.77 -15.55
N VAL A 62 18.60 12.78 -14.69
CA VAL A 62 17.92 14.02 -14.24
C VAL A 62 18.36 14.43 -12.84
N GLY A 63 19.03 13.55 -12.10
CA GLY A 63 19.52 13.82 -10.76
C GLY A 63 18.39 14.11 -9.76
N SER A 64 18.62 15.09 -8.89
CA SER A 64 17.66 15.52 -7.87
C SER A 64 16.35 16.06 -8.43
N LEU A 65 16.33 16.50 -9.69
CA LEU A 65 15.13 17.00 -10.36
C LEU A 65 14.14 15.90 -10.75
N ALA A 66 14.56 14.64 -10.76
CA ALA A 66 13.67 13.49 -11.01
C ALA A 66 12.52 13.38 -10.00
N GLY A 67 12.64 14.01 -8.84
CA GLY A 67 11.66 13.97 -7.76
C GLY A 67 11.68 12.66 -6.98
N GLN A 68 10.65 12.45 -6.16
CA GLN A 68 10.55 11.28 -5.30
C GLN A 68 9.50 10.28 -5.83
N SER A 69 9.79 8.98 -5.66
CA SER A 69 8.76 7.95 -5.80
C SER A 69 7.72 8.11 -4.69
N SER A 70 6.47 7.86 -5.01
CA SER A 70 5.35 8.06 -4.09
C SER A 70 4.24 7.05 -4.37
N ILE A 71 3.74 6.43 -3.31
CA ILE A 71 2.53 5.61 -3.35
C ILE A 71 1.53 6.16 -2.34
N VAL A 72 0.27 6.30 -2.77
CA VAL A 72 -0.86 6.69 -1.92
C VAL A 72 -1.99 5.71 -2.14
N ILE A 73 -2.49 5.10 -1.07
CA ILE A 73 -3.65 4.22 -1.08
C ILE A 73 -4.66 4.66 -0.02
N ASP A 74 -5.95 4.49 -0.32
CA ASP A 74 -7.02 4.56 0.66
C ASP A 74 -7.49 3.14 0.98
N LEU A 75 -7.78 2.85 2.25
CA LEU A 75 -8.37 1.59 2.69
C LEU A 75 -9.80 1.86 3.16
N MET A 76 -10.77 1.66 2.28
CA MET A 76 -12.17 1.80 2.69
C MET A 76 -12.60 0.54 3.45
N LEU A 77 -13.02 0.72 4.70
CA LEU A 77 -13.49 -0.32 5.60
C LEU A 77 -14.99 -0.18 5.79
N THR A 78 -15.73 -1.21 5.44
CA THR A 78 -17.20 -1.21 5.49
C THR A 78 -17.70 -2.41 6.28
N ASP A 79 -18.72 -2.20 7.09
CA ASP A 79 -19.46 -3.29 7.73
C ASP A 79 -20.38 -3.95 6.71
N SER A 80 -20.23 -5.26 6.51
CA SER A 80 -21.06 -6.01 5.55
C SER A 80 -22.53 -6.08 5.93
N SER A 81 -22.86 -5.97 7.20
CA SER A 81 -24.26 -6.09 7.70
C SER A 81 -25.06 -4.81 7.51
N THR A 82 -24.41 -3.66 7.66
CA THR A 82 -25.05 -2.35 7.57
C THR A 82 -24.75 -1.59 6.29
N GLY A 83 -23.69 -1.98 5.58
CA GLY A 83 -23.14 -1.21 4.46
C GLY A 83 -22.45 0.10 4.89
N GLY A 84 -22.41 0.36 6.20
CA GLY A 84 -21.82 1.59 6.76
C GLY A 84 -20.30 1.62 6.66
N VAL A 85 -19.74 2.78 6.33
CA VAL A 85 -18.28 3.00 6.34
C VAL A 85 -17.81 3.10 7.79
N ILE A 86 -16.91 2.20 8.19
CA ILE A 86 -16.29 2.17 9.52
C ILE A 86 -15.09 3.12 9.57
N ALA A 87 -14.24 3.07 8.54
CA ALA A 87 -13.05 3.90 8.43
C ALA A 87 -12.57 3.99 6.98
N ASN A 88 -11.79 5.02 6.68
CA ASN A 88 -11.15 5.18 5.37
C ASN A 88 -9.74 5.79 5.54
N PRO A 89 -8.80 5.07 6.17
CA PRO A 89 -7.46 5.58 6.36
C PRO A 89 -6.72 5.73 5.03
N ARG A 90 -5.97 6.84 4.93
CA ARG A 90 -5.06 7.09 3.81
C ARG A 90 -3.64 6.78 4.21
N ILE A 91 -3.00 5.88 3.46
CA ILE A 91 -1.60 5.51 3.62
C ILE A 91 -0.80 6.17 2.50
N LYS A 92 0.19 6.97 2.88
CA LYS A 92 1.11 7.65 1.96
C LYS A 92 2.54 7.29 2.33
N LYS A 93 3.31 6.88 1.34
CA LYS A 93 4.75 6.65 1.48
C LYS A 93 5.49 7.27 0.30
N ASN A 94 6.56 7.99 0.60
CA ASN A 94 7.49 8.55 -0.39
C ASN A 94 8.86 7.92 -0.19
N SER A 95 9.63 7.78 -1.27
CA SER A 95 11.07 7.54 -1.14
C SER A 95 11.73 8.85 -0.71
N GLY A 96 12.29 8.89 0.49
CA GLY A 96 12.97 10.09 1.00
C GLY A 96 14.18 10.46 0.14
N ALA A 97 14.43 11.76 -0.04
CA ALA A 97 15.61 12.26 -0.75
C ALA A 97 16.93 11.78 -0.13
N TRP A 98 16.95 11.53 1.18
CA TRP A 98 18.12 11.04 1.92
C TRP A 98 18.36 9.54 1.75
N ALA A 99 17.35 8.76 1.51
CA ALA A 99 17.49 7.33 1.23
C ALA A 99 18.09 7.06 -0.17
N GLY A 100 18.04 8.05 -1.06
CA GLY A 100 18.51 7.91 -2.45
C GLY A 100 20.01 7.98 -2.65
N GLY A 101 20.77 8.59 -1.70
CA GLY A 101 22.21 8.81 -1.87
C GLY A 101 23.06 7.54 -1.73
N TRP A 102 22.61 6.59 -0.91
CA TRP A 102 23.38 5.36 -0.61
C TRP A 102 22.64 4.07 -0.98
N SER A 103 21.35 4.10 -1.26
CA SER A 103 20.57 2.90 -1.53
C SER A 103 20.37 2.58 -3.00
N PHE A 104 20.91 3.36 -3.93
CA PHE A 104 20.87 3.13 -5.39
C PHE A 104 19.52 2.59 -5.90
N GLY A 105 18.43 3.22 -5.48
CA GLY A 105 17.09 2.81 -5.89
C GLY A 105 16.47 1.63 -5.13
N LEU A 106 17.13 1.09 -4.10
CA LEU A 106 16.56 0.02 -3.27
C LEU A 106 15.28 0.49 -2.53
N SER A 107 15.24 1.76 -2.12
CA SER A 107 14.06 2.35 -1.49
C SER A 107 12.85 2.43 -2.44
N ASP A 108 13.10 2.64 -3.73
CA ASP A 108 12.04 2.68 -4.75
C ASP A 108 11.51 1.27 -5.04
N ARG A 109 12.39 0.28 -5.16
CA ARG A 109 12.00 -1.13 -5.37
C ARG A 109 11.18 -1.69 -4.22
N ASN A 110 11.45 -1.25 -2.99
CA ASN A 110 10.79 -1.74 -1.79
C ASN A 110 9.57 -0.89 -1.40
N LEU A 111 9.24 0.16 -2.14
CA LEU A 111 8.15 1.09 -1.76
C LEU A 111 6.80 0.37 -1.68
N HIS A 112 6.53 -0.56 -2.59
CA HIS A 112 5.33 -1.41 -2.60
C HIS A 112 5.23 -2.25 -1.31
N GLU A 113 6.36 -2.87 -0.91
CA GLU A 113 6.45 -3.66 0.32
C GLU A 113 6.22 -2.81 1.57
N TYR A 114 6.78 -1.61 1.61
CA TYR A 114 6.59 -0.69 2.74
C TYR A 114 5.14 -0.24 2.88
N VAL A 115 4.48 0.11 1.79
CA VAL A 115 3.07 0.53 1.81
C VAL A 115 2.18 -0.62 2.28
N ALA A 116 2.39 -1.83 1.77
CA ALA A 116 1.66 -3.01 2.18
C ALA A 116 1.95 -3.41 3.65
N HIS A 117 3.18 -3.17 4.13
CA HIS A 117 3.52 -3.37 5.54
C HIS A 117 2.78 -2.38 6.44
N ILE A 118 2.74 -1.09 6.07
CA ILE A 118 2.01 -0.06 6.83
C ILE A 118 0.50 -0.40 6.87
N ALA A 119 -0.07 -0.83 5.75
CA ALA A 119 -1.46 -1.27 5.70
C ALA A 119 -1.72 -2.45 6.67
N ARG A 120 -0.83 -3.44 6.68
CA ARG A 120 -0.91 -4.57 7.60
C ARG A 120 -0.82 -4.11 9.08
N GLN A 121 0.11 -3.22 9.41
CA GLN A 121 0.27 -2.68 10.77
C GLN A 121 -0.94 -1.87 11.21
N TYR A 122 -1.56 -1.14 10.32
CA TYR A 122 -2.81 -0.43 10.62
C TYR A 122 -3.88 -1.40 11.17
N PHE A 123 -4.08 -2.54 10.52
CA PHE A 123 -5.05 -3.54 11.00
C PHE A 123 -4.63 -4.15 12.35
N ILE A 124 -3.36 -4.51 12.52
CA ILE A 124 -2.86 -5.07 13.77
C ILE A 124 -3.08 -4.10 14.94
N ASN A 125 -2.86 -2.81 14.73
CA ASN A 125 -2.93 -1.81 15.79
C ASN A 125 -4.38 -1.39 16.14
N ASN A 126 -5.33 -1.56 15.21
CA ASN A 126 -6.68 -1.04 15.39
C ASN A 126 -7.77 -2.12 15.52
N TYR A 127 -7.49 -3.36 15.13
CA TYR A 127 -8.50 -4.44 15.03
C TYR A 127 -8.09 -5.77 15.67
N ARG A 128 -6.98 -5.81 16.37
CA ARG A 128 -6.49 -7.00 17.07
C ARG A 128 -7.20 -7.20 18.41
#